data_f5fe84dd579a36fdf2452c79d6a9085f
#
_entry.id   f5fe84dd579a36fdf2452c79d6a9085f
#
_cell.length_a   1.000
_cell.length_b   1.000
_cell.length_c   1.000
_cell.angle_alpha   90.00
_cell.angle_beta   90.00
_cell.angle_gamma   90.00
#
_symmetry.space_group_name_H-M   'P 1'
#
loop_
_entity.id
_entity.type
_entity.pdbx_description
1 polymer ?
#
loop_
_entity_poly.entity_id
_entity_poly.type
_entity_poly.pdbx_seq_one_letter_code
_entity_poly.pdbx_strand_id
1 'polypeptide(L)'
;MPIRGPLTVTVPGAVRSWGDAHARFGRLSRDAILAPAIELAAGGFPAWDGFIDAVERMTPIVADALGPTAAFASVYRPNGRPWRPGERVFPKRPWTR
;
A
#
# COMPACT_ATOMS: atom_id res chain seq x y z
N MET A 1 2.40 11.84 -22.18
CA MET A 1 2.43 10.54 -21.52
C MET A 1 1.15 10.42 -20.70
N PRO A 2 0.39 9.33 -20.80
CA PRO A 2 -0.86 9.18 -20.03
C PRO A 2 -0.56 9.15 -18.54
N ILE A 3 -1.46 9.67 -17.73
CA ILE A 3 -1.31 9.73 -16.26
C ILE A 3 -1.67 8.38 -15.61
N ARG A 4 -2.43 7.52 -16.31
CA ARG A 4 -2.94 6.23 -15.83
C ARG A 4 -2.98 5.20 -16.95
N GLY A 5 -3.12 3.94 -16.58
CA GLY A 5 -3.24 2.81 -17.49
C GLY A 5 -1.90 2.10 -17.78
N PRO A 6 -1.91 1.05 -18.59
CA PRO A 6 -0.73 0.21 -18.81
C PRO A 6 0.46 0.95 -19.42
N LEU A 7 0.19 2.03 -20.18
CA LEU A 7 1.24 2.85 -20.80
C LEU A 7 1.98 3.79 -19.82
N THR A 8 1.58 3.83 -18.55
CA THR A 8 2.31 4.55 -17.50
C THR A 8 3.36 3.68 -16.82
N VAL A 9 3.33 2.37 -17.04
CA VAL A 9 4.27 1.43 -16.45
C VAL A 9 5.62 1.58 -17.13
N THR A 10 6.63 1.88 -16.34
CA THR A 10 8.03 1.96 -16.77
C THR A 10 8.70 0.59 -16.66
N VAL A 11 10.01 0.53 -16.89
CA VAL A 11 10.77 -0.73 -16.77
C VAL A 11 10.69 -1.24 -15.33
N PRO A 12 10.19 -2.47 -15.09
CA PRO A 12 10.14 -3.06 -13.75
C PRO A 12 11.57 -3.36 -13.26
N GLY A 13 11.89 -3.02 -12.02
CA GLY A 13 13.24 -3.27 -11.49
C GLY A 13 13.49 -2.67 -10.12
N ALA A 14 12.55 -1.93 -9.54
CA ALA A 14 12.76 -1.24 -8.27
C ALA A 14 13.19 -2.20 -7.14
N VAL A 15 12.49 -3.32 -6.96
CA VAL A 15 12.81 -4.29 -5.89
C VAL A 15 14.19 -4.91 -6.13
N ARG A 16 14.55 -5.19 -7.38
CA ARG A 16 15.89 -5.69 -7.72
C ARG A 16 16.96 -4.67 -7.39
N SER A 17 16.78 -3.42 -7.77
CA SER A 17 17.75 -2.35 -7.49
C SER A 17 17.91 -2.10 -5.99
N TRP A 18 16.85 -2.23 -5.18
CA TRP A 18 16.97 -2.19 -3.71
C TRP A 18 17.80 -3.34 -3.17
N GLY A 19 17.61 -4.56 -3.73
CA GLY A 19 18.42 -5.72 -3.39
C GLY A 19 19.90 -5.55 -3.71
N ASP A 20 20.20 -5.04 -4.90
CA ASP A 20 21.57 -4.80 -5.36
C ASP A 20 22.25 -3.68 -4.55
N ALA A 21 21.54 -2.58 -4.27
CA ALA A 21 22.03 -1.50 -3.42
C ALA A 21 22.28 -1.97 -1.98
N HIS A 22 21.37 -2.77 -1.42
CA HIS A 22 21.55 -3.35 -0.09
C HIS A 22 22.75 -4.32 -0.05
N ALA A 23 22.91 -5.17 -1.05
CA ALA A 23 24.04 -6.10 -1.12
C ALA A 23 25.39 -5.36 -1.16
N ARG A 24 25.43 -4.18 -1.78
CA ARG A 24 26.65 -3.38 -1.95
C ARG A 24 26.94 -2.45 -0.76
N PHE A 25 25.93 -1.88 -0.16
CA PHE A 25 26.08 -0.81 0.83
C PHE A 25 25.39 -1.12 2.19
N GLY A 26 24.56 -2.14 2.26
CA GLY A 26 23.81 -2.50 3.46
C GLY A 26 24.72 -3.06 4.56
N ARG A 27 24.43 -2.64 5.81
CA ARG A 27 25.13 -3.14 7.00
C ARG A 27 24.23 -4.02 7.88
N LEU A 28 22.93 -3.79 7.84
CA LEU A 28 21.94 -4.58 8.59
C LEU A 28 21.44 -5.74 7.72
N SER A 29 20.97 -6.81 8.33
CA SER A 29 20.27 -7.87 7.62
C SER A 29 18.94 -7.36 7.04
N ARG A 30 18.45 -7.99 5.98
CA ARG A 30 17.13 -7.63 5.39
C ARG A 30 16.01 -7.81 6.40
N ASP A 31 16.07 -8.84 7.21
CA ASP A 31 15.07 -9.10 8.26
C ASP A 31 15.03 -7.96 9.26
N ALA A 32 16.18 -7.47 9.72
CA ALA A 32 16.26 -6.34 10.64
C ALA A 32 15.70 -5.03 10.03
N ILE A 33 15.93 -4.81 8.72
CA ILE A 33 15.41 -3.63 8.02
C ILE A 33 13.88 -3.71 7.84
N LEU A 34 13.36 -4.89 7.54
CA LEU A 34 11.95 -5.10 7.24
C LEU A 34 11.09 -5.35 8.50
N ALA A 35 11.69 -5.72 9.63
CA ALA A 35 10.98 -6.05 10.85
C ALA A 35 9.93 -5.00 11.26
N PRO A 36 10.21 -3.68 11.30
CA PRO A 36 9.21 -2.68 11.68
C PRO A 36 8.02 -2.62 10.71
N ALA A 37 8.26 -2.80 9.41
CA ALA A 37 7.20 -2.81 8.41
C ALA A 37 6.34 -4.07 8.53
N ILE A 38 6.96 -5.22 8.83
CA ILE A 38 6.26 -6.48 9.07
C ILE A 38 5.39 -6.38 10.33
N GLU A 39 5.89 -5.79 11.40
CA GLU A 39 5.15 -5.56 12.64
C GLU A 39 3.93 -4.68 12.42
N LEU A 40 4.08 -3.58 11.68
CA LEU A 40 2.95 -2.70 11.32
C LEU A 40 1.93 -3.42 10.42
N ALA A 41 2.40 -4.24 9.50
CA ALA A 41 1.51 -5.02 8.63
C ALA A 41 0.75 -6.11 9.40
N ALA A 42 1.38 -6.76 10.37
CA ALA A 42 0.78 -7.81 11.17
C ALA A 42 -0.13 -7.27 12.28
N GLY A 43 0.33 -6.24 12.99
CA GLY A 43 -0.35 -5.64 14.12
C GLY A 43 -1.34 -4.53 13.76
N GLY A 44 -1.33 -4.08 12.52
CA GLY A 44 -2.07 -2.90 12.07
C GLY A 44 -1.43 -1.60 12.57
N PHE A 45 -1.87 -0.50 12.00
CA PHE A 45 -1.42 0.85 12.34
C PHE A 45 -2.62 1.79 12.55
N PRO A 46 -2.48 2.85 13.36
CA PRO A 46 -3.56 3.81 13.54
C PRO A 46 -3.74 4.65 12.26
N ALA A 47 -4.99 4.82 11.82
CA ALA A 47 -5.31 5.73 10.74
C ALA A 47 -4.98 7.17 11.17
N TRP A 48 -4.15 7.85 10.41
CA TRP A 48 -3.84 9.27 10.60
C TRP A 48 -4.50 10.10 9.49
N ASP A 49 -4.64 11.40 9.71
CA ASP A 49 -5.40 12.27 8.80
C ASP A 49 -4.91 12.20 7.34
N GLY A 50 -3.60 12.18 7.11
CA GLY A 50 -3.04 12.07 5.77
C GLY A 50 -3.35 10.75 5.06
N PHE A 51 -3.46 9.64 5.80
CA PHE A 51 -3.91 8.36 5.26
C PHE A 51 -5.40 8.42 4.91
N ILE A 52 -6.23 8.97 5.80
CA ILE A 52 -7.67 9.11 5.59
C ILE A 52 -7.93 9.97 4.36
N ASP A 53 -7.32 11.14 4.28
CA ASP A 53 -7.43 12.05 3.14
C ASP A 53 -6.97 11.42 1.82
N ALA A 54 -5.89 10.63 1.86
CA ALA A 54 -5.40 9.94 0.67
C ALA A 54 -6.40 8.89 0.18
N VAL A 55 -6.99 8.09 1.08
CA VAL A 55 -8.01 7.09 0.74
C VAL A 55 -9.25 7.76 0.15
N GLU A 56 -9.73 8.85 0.77
CA GLU A 56 -10.92 9.56 0.29
C GLU A 56 -10.69 10.19 -1.10
N ARG A 57 -9.55 10.80 -1.34
CA ARG A 57 -9.19 11.34 -2.66
C ARG A 57 -9.02 10.28 -3.74
N MET A 58 -8.45 9.12 -3.37
CA MET A 58 -8.21 8.04 -4.33
C MET A 58 -9.48 7.27 -4.68
N THR A 59 -10.46 7.20 -3.79
CA THR A 59 -11.69 6.43 -3.99
C THR A 59 -12.41 6.78 -5.30
N PRO A 60 -12.76 8.04 -5.60
CA PRO A 60 -13.42 8.39 -6.86
C PRO A 60 -12.51 8.16 -8.09
N ILE A 61 -11.21 8.41 -7.92
CA ILE A 61 -10.21 8.22 -8.98
C ILE A 61 -10.11 6.75 -9.41
N VAL A 62 -10.10 5.84 -8.44
CA VAL A 62 -10.04 4.39 -8.72
C VAL A 62 -11.36 3.91 -9.30
N ALA A 63 -12.49 4.40 -8.81
CA ALA A 63 -13.81 4.05 -9.34
C ALA A 63 -13.99 4.49 -10.80
N ASP A 64 -13.50 5.68 -11.15
CA ASP A 64 -13.54 6.20 -12.52
C ASP A 64 -12.61 5.41 -13.48
N ALA A 65 -11.39 5.09 -13.03
CA ALA A 65 -10.37 4.47 -13.87
C ALA A 65 -10.55 2.96 -14.07
N LEU A 66 -11.07 2.25 -13.06
CA LEU A 66 -11.11 0.78 -13.02
C LEU A 66 -12.52 0.23 -12.77
N GLY A 67 -13.52 1.08 -12.67
CA GLY A 67 -14.85 0.73 -12.17
C GLY A 67 -14.84 0.45 -10.66
N PRO A 68 -15.97 0.05 -10.08
CA PRO A 68 -16.06 -0.29 -8.67
C PRO A 68 -15.23 -1.55 -8.40
N THR A 69 -13.96 -1.37 -8.02
CA THR A 69 -13.07 -2.48 -7.71
C THR A 69 -13.28 -2.92 -6.27
N ALA A 70 -13.88 -4.08 -6.10
CA ALA A 70 -14.02 -4.74 -4.80
C ALA A 70 -12.66 -4.88 -4.09
N ALA A 71 -11.56 -5.04 -4.84
CA ALA A 71 -10.21 -5.13 -4.30
C ALA A 71 -9.76 -3.86 -3.56
N PHE A 72 -9.92 -2.67 -4.16
CA PHE A 72 -9.57 -1.41 -3.48
C PHE A 72 -10.42 -1.21 -2.22
N ALA A 73 -11.75 -1.38 -2.35
CA ALA A 73 -12.68 -1.22 -1.24
C ALA A 73 -12.39 -2.22 -0.12
N SER A 74 -12.08 -3.46 -0.42
CA SER A 74 -11.79 -4.48 0.60
C SER A 74 -10.53 -4.19 1.42
N VAL A 75 -9.55 -3.50 0.83
CA VAL A 75 -8.30 -3.13 1.51
C VAL A 75 -8.43 -1.80 2.23
N TYR A 76 -8.91 -0.76 1.52
CA TYR A 76 -8.85 0.61 2.00
C TYR A 76 -10.16 1.12 2.61
N ARG A 77 -11.29 0.48 2.34
CA ARG A 77 -12.61 0.80 2.92
C ARG A 77 -13.39 -0.45 3.32
N PRO A 78 -12.83 -1.32 4.15
CA PRO A 78 -13.43 -2.64 4.46
C PRO A 78 -14.82 -2.53 5.10
N ASN A 79 -15.13 -1.38 5.73
CA ASN A 79 -16.41 -1.11 6.38
C ASN A 79 -17.35 -0.23 5.52
N GLY A 80 -16.99 0.05 4.26
CA GLY A 80 -17.77 0.88 3.34
C GLY A 80 -17.87 2.37 3.72
N ARG A 81 -17.19 2.82 4.77
CA ARG A 81 -17.18 4.19 5.30
C ARG A 81 -15.75 4.73 5.39
N PRO A 82 -15.59 6.07 5.52
CA PRO A 82 -14.31 6.66 5.87
C PRO A 82 -13.74 6.13 7.19
N TRP A 83 -12.43 6.07 7.27
CA TRP A 83 -11.71 5.77 8.51
C TRP A 83 -11.88 6.91 9.52
N ARG A 84 -11.86 6.58 10.80
CA ARG A 84 -11.78 7.57 11.87
C ARG A 84 -10.34 7.76 12.31
N PRO A 85 -9.90 8.97 12.69
CA PRO A 85 -8.57 9.18 13.25
C PRO A 85 -8.30 8.24 14.42
N GLY A 86 -7.15 7.56 14.40
CA GLY A 86 -6.76 6.59 15.41
C GLY A 86 -7.37 5.19 15.26
N GLU A 87 -8.35 4.99 14.37
CA GLU A 87 -8.90 3.66 14.10
C GLU A 87 -7.80 2.73 13.54
N ARG A 88 -7.74 1.50 14.04
CA ARG A 88 -6.68 0.57 13.63
C ARG A 88 -6.96 -0.03 12.26
N VAL A 89 -6.05 0.25 11.34
CA VAL A 89 -6.05 -0.29 9.98
C VAL A 89 -5.31 -1.61 9.98
N PHE A 90 -6.00 -2.68 9.59
CA PHE A 90 -5.37 -3.97 9.34
C PHE A 90 -5.34 -4.20 7.84
N PRO A 91 -4.17 -4.22 7.19
CA PRO A 91 -4.08 -4.60 5.79
C PRO A 91 -4.60 -6.04 5.64
N LYS A 92 -5.78 -6.20 5.05
CA LYS A 92 -6.27 -7.55 4.75
C LYS A 92 -5.29 -8.23 3.81
N ARG A 93 -4.82 -9.41 4.17
CA ARG A 93 -3.95 -10.21 3.30
C ARG A 93 -4.77 -10.64 2.09
N PRO A 94 -4.48 -10.14 0.87
CA PRO A 94 -5.23 -10.52 -0.33
C PRO A 94 -4.93 -11.96 -0.79
N TRP A 95 -4.04 -12.66 -0.10
CA TRP A 95 -3.53 -13.99 -0.45
C TRP A 95 -3.74 -15.04 0.64
N THR A 96 -4.72 -14.91 1.49
CA THR A 96 -5.19 -16.07 2.27
C THR A 96 -5.90 -17.02 1.31
N ARG A 97 -5.23 -18.13 1.03
CA ARG A 97 -5.77 -19.27 0.28
C ARG A 97 -6.97 -19.86 1.04
#